data_bd3078e31594e8bd3708243765414763
#
_entry.id   bd3078e31594e8bd3708243765414763
#
_cell.length_a   1.000
_cell.length_b   1.000
_cell.length_c   1.000
_cell.angle_alpha   90.00
_cell.angle_beta   90.00
_cell.angle_gamma   90.00
#
_symmetry.space_group_name_H-M   'P 1'
#
loop_
_entity.id
_entity.type
_entity.pdbx_description
1 polymer ?
#
loop_
_entity_poly.entity_id
_entity_poly.type
_entity_poly.pdbx_seq_one_letter_code
_entity_poly.pdbx_strand_id
1 'polypeptide(L)'
;FTQYFHKICDIIDLTQDLQHMTRGSAGSSLICYLLGITDVDPIKWNIPVARFMNPMREDLPDVDIDFEHHQQGEVMQRIFKKWPGKTARLSNYVMYREKSAKKEAAKRLGVTGNLPRNFKYEDYDIDVQEAKRIEKKLLGKKRAISKHCGGIIMFDRQLPKSLISQDNQILLDKYEIEDLEHLKVDILANRGLSQLMEVNGVTKLEHYPEEDEKTSALL
;
A
#
# COMPACT_ATOMS: atom_id res chain seq x y z
N PHE A 1 12.85 -12.09 -12.98
CA PHE A 1 11.39 -11.81 -13.17
C PHE A 1 10.51 -13.07 -13.05
N THR A 2 10.98 -14.30 -13.41
CA THR A 2 10.14 -15.50 -13.38
C THR A 2 9.51 -15.77 -12.01
N GLN A 3 10.29 -15.71 -10.92
CA GLN A 3 9.78 -15.89 -9.56
C GLN A 3 8.79 -14.79 -9.15
N TYR A 4 8.98 -13.58 -9.65
CA TYR A 4 8.06 -12.46 -9.46
C TYR A 4 6.67 -12.80 -10.01
N PHE A 5 6.57 -13.22 -11.26
CA PHE A 5 5.30 -13.60 -11.89
C PHE A 5 4.65 -14.80 -11.20
N HIS A 6 5.43 -15.83 -10.82
CA HIS A 6 4.89 -16.99 -10.11
C HIS A 6 4.22 -16.59 -8.78
N LYS A 7 4.85 -15.72 -7.99
CA LYS A 7 4.25 -15.25 -6.73
C LYS A 7 2.95 -14.47 -6.95
N ILE A 8 2.87 -13.68 -8.03
CA ILE A 8 1.64 -12.95 -8.35
C ILE A 8 0.56 -13.92 -8.81
N CYS A 9 0.87 -14.88 -9.68
CA CYS A 9 -0.07 -15.95 -10.07
C CYS A 9 -0.59 -16.69 -8.85
N ASP A 10 0.30 -17.08 -7.92
CA ASP A 10 -0.10 -17.74 -6.68
C ASP A 10 -1.08 -16.89 -5.84
N ILE A 11 -0.95 -15.55 -5.84
CA ILE A 11 -1.90 -14.65 -5.17
C ILE A 11 -3.24 -14.65 -5.90
N ILE A 12 -3.23 -14.56 -7.23
CA ILE A 12 -4.46 -14.60 -8.04
C ILE A 12 -5.17 -15.94 -7.87
N ASP A 13 -4.45 -17.07 -7.93
CA ASP A 13 -5.01 -18.40 -7.70
C ASP A 13 -5.62 -18.55 -6.29
N LEU A 14 -4.99 -17.95 -5.29
CA LEU A 14 -5.48 -17.95 -3.91
C LEU A 14 -6.79 -17.15 -3.74
N THR A 15 -7.07 -16.26 -4.68
CA THR A 15 -8.21 -15.32 -4.64
C THR A 15 -9.12 -15.43 -5.87
N GLN A 16 -9.06 -16.55 -6.61
CA GLN A 16 -9.86 -16.78 -7.84
C GLN A 16 -11.39 -16.75 -7.62
N ASP A 17 -11.83 -16.91 -6.36
CA ASP A 17 -13.22 -16.78 -5.93
C ASP A 17 -13.67 -15.31 -5.72
N LEU A 18 -12.75 -14.36 -5.82
CA LEU A 18 -12.97 -12.94 -5.61
C LEU A 18 -12.71 -12.15 -6.90
N GLN A 19 -13.50 -11.12 -7.14
CA GLN A 19 -13.22 -10.20 -8.25
C GLN A 19 -12.08 -9.26 -7.90
N HIS A 20 -11.19 -9.07 -8.86
CA HIS A 20 -10.06 -8.16 -8.72
C HIS A 20 -9.81 -7.36 -10.01
N MET A 21 -9.10 -6.27 -9.88
CA MET A 21 -8.58 -5.48 -11.00
C MET A 21 -7.10 -5.21 -10.75
N THR A 22 -6.25 -5.49 -11.73
CA THR A 22 -4.82 -5.21 -11.62
C THR A 22 -4.49 -3.85 -12.22
N ARG A 23 -3.80 -3.03 -11.45
CA ARG A 23 -3.31 -1.71 -11.84
C ARG A 23 -1.78 -1.64 -11.77
N GLY A 24 -1.25 -0.43 -11.92
CA GLY A 24 0.19 -0.22 -11.95
C GLY A 24 0.80 -0.62 -13.29
N SER A 25 2.12 -0.73 -13.32
CA SER A 25 2.84 -1.11 -14.55
C SER A 25 2.57 -2.55 -14.97
N ALA A 26 2.29 -3.45 -14.02
CA ALA A 26 1.93 -4.84 -14.29
C ALA A 26 0.62 -4.96 -15.09
N GLY A 27 -0.36 -4.07 -14.86
CA GLY A 27 -1.61 -4.04 -15.62
C GLY A 27 -1.46 -3.78 -17.13
N SER A 28 -0.25 -3.40 -17.58
CA SER A 28 0.06 -3.12 -19.00
C SER A 28 0.91 -4.21 -19.65
N SER A 29 1.18 -5.30 -18.96
CA SER A 29 2.10 -6.35 -19.40
C SER A 29 1.38 -7.46 -20.16
N LEU A 30 1.88 -7.81 -21.36
CA LEU A 30 1.39 -8.96 -22.10
C LEU A 30 1.54 -10.27 -21.31
N ILE A 31 2.62 -10.41 -20.55
CA ILE A 31 2.84 -11.58 -19.70
C ILE A 31 1.76 -11.65 -18.61
N CYS A 32 1.46 -10.52 -17.95
CA CYS A 32 0.40 -10.46 -16.94
C CYS A 32 -0.99 -10.77 -17.55
N TYR A 33 -1.26 -10.31 -18.77
CA TYR A 33 -2.49 -10.64 -19.49
C TYR A 33 -2.60 -12.14 -19.79
N LEU A 34 -1.55 -12.74 -20.36
CA LEU A 34 -1.52 -14.18 -20.70
C LEU A 34 -1.59 -15.09 -19.45
N LEU A 35 -1.13 -14.61 -18.31
CA LEU A 35 -1.20 -15.32 -17.03
C LEU A 35 -2.50 -15.03 -16.24
N GLY A 36 -3.44 -14.27 -16.79
CA GLY A 36 -4.70 -13.91 -16.11
C GLY A 36 -4.53 -12.99 -14.90
N ILE A 37 -3.38 -12.30 -14.79
CA ILE A 37 -3.12 -11.33 -13.73
C ILE A 37 -3.86 -10.02 -14.00
N THR A 38 -4.05 -9.65 -15.25
CA THR A 38 -4.80 -8.48 -15.70
C THR A 38 -5.72 -8.83 -16.86
N ASP A 39 -6.87 -8.16 -16.94
CA ASP A 39 -7.83 -8.30 -18.05
C ASP A 39 -7.50 -7.36 -19.22
N VAL A 40 -6.49 -6.51 -19.08
CA VAL A 40 -6.11 -5.54 -20.11
C VAL A 40 -5.19 -6.18 -21.13
N ASP A 41 -5.69 -6.39 -22.38
CA ASP A 41 -4.88 -6.81 -23.51
C ASP A 41 -4.05 -5.63 -24.05
N PRO A 42 -2.71 -5.64 -23.82
CA PRO A 42 -1.87 -4.53 -24.25
C PRO A 42 -1.69 -4.44 -25.78
N ILE A 43 -1.96 -5.52 -26.52
CA ILE A 43 -1.91 -5.52 -27.99
C ILE A 43 -3.15 -4.83 -28.52
N LYS A 44 -4.34 -5.20 -28.04
CA LYS A 44 -5.61 -4.58 -28.38
C LYS A 44 -5.60 -3.07 -28.16
N TRP A 45 -5.04 -2.64 -27.02
CA TRP A 45 -5.01 -1.23 -26.61
C TRP A 45 -3.74 -0.49 -27.04
N ASN A 46 -2.88 -1.13 -27.86
CA ASN A 46 -1.60 -0.57 -28.34
C ASN A 46 -0.73 0.02 -27.22
N ILE A 47 -0.61 -0.70 -26.11
CA ILE A 47 0.17 -0.26 -24.93
C ILE A 47 1.64 -0.62 -25.15
N PRO A 48 2.57 0.34 -25.10
CA PRO A 48 3.99 0.08 -25.32
C PRO A 48 4.58 -0.83 -24.23
N VAL A 49 5.37 -1.84 -24.61
CA VAL A 49 6.09 -2.74 -23.68
C VAL A 49 6.99 -1.95 -22.72
N ALA A 50 7.55 -0.83 -23.17
CA ALA A 50 8.40 0.05 -22.37
C ALA A 50 7.70 0.61 -21.11
N ARG A 51 6.37 0.62 -21.06
CA ARG A 51 5.60 1.00 -19.89
C ARG A 51 5.76 0.02 -18.73
N PHE A 52 5.94 -1.26 -19.04
CA PHE A 52 6.13 -2.32 -18.06
C PHE A 52 7.61 -2.63 -17.83
N MET A 53 8.36 -2.88 -18.91
CA MET A 53 9.78 -3.20 -18.87
C MET A 53 10.58 -2.22 -19.71
N ASN A 54 11.55 -1.57 -19.08
CA ASN A 54 12.46 -0.63 -19.72
C ASN A 54 13.89 -0.98 -19.26
N PRO A 55 14.87 -1.05 -20.15
CA PRO A 55 16.28 -1.30 -19.78
C PRO A 55 16.86 -0.31 -18.77
N MET A 56 16.27 0.90 -18.69
CA MET A 56 16.66 1.95 -17.73
C MET A 56 16.00 1.79 -16.36
N ARG A 57 15.09 0.81 -16.18
CA ARG A 57 14.39 0.59 -14.92
C ARG A 57 15.18 -0.39 -14.06
N GLU A 58 15.62 0.06 -12.90
CA GLU A 58 16.34 -0.74 -11.91
C GLU A 58 15.38 -1.52 -11.00
N ASP A 59 14.18 -0.96 -10.73
CA ASP A 59 13.20 -1.53 -9.82
C ASP A 59 12.27 -2.56 -10.49
N LEU A 60 11.78 -3.50 -9.69
CA LEU A 60 10.68 -4.38 -10.11
C LEU A 60 9.42 -3.58 -10.43
N PRO A 61 8.63 -4.01 -11.43
CA PRO A 61 7.37 -3.37 -11.74
C PRO A 61 6.39 -3.40 -10.56
N ASP A 62 5.66 -2.30 -10.35
CA ASP A 62 4.62 -2.22 -9.32
C ASP A 62 3.42 -3.11 -9.71
N VAL A 63 2.94 -3.88 -8.74
CA VAL A 63 1.72 -4.65 -8.83
C VAL A 63 0.73 -4.16 -7.79
N ASP A 64 -0.32 -3.53 -8.29
CA ASP A 64 -1.45 -3.08 -7.49
C ASP A 64 -2.66 -3.95 -7.84
N ILE A 65 -3.17 -4.70 -6.88
CA ILE A 65 -4.35 -5.54 -7.07
C ILE A 65 -5.47 -4.98 -6.20
N ASP A 66 -6.50 -4.47 -6.87
CA ASP A 66 -7.70 -3.93 -6.26
C ASP A 66 -8.72 -5.05 -6.04
N PHE A 67 -9.22 -5.16 -4.83
CA PHE A 67 -10.35 -6.00 -4.46
C PHE A 67 -11.51 -5.13 -3.98
N GLU A 68 -12.71 -5.70 -3.89
CA GLU A 68 -13.80 -5.03 -3.21
C GLU A 68 -13.38 -4.60 -1.80
N HIS A 69 -13.82 -3.41 -1.37
CA HIS A 69 -13.29 -2.76 -0.18
C HIS A 69 -13.41 -3.59 1.11
N HIS A 70 -14.44 -4.42 1.21
CA HIS A 70 -14.67 -5.30 2.37
C HIS A 70 -13.88 -6.60 2.33
N GLN A 71 -13.33 -7.00 1.16
CA GLN A 71 -12.59 -8.25 0.97
C GLN A 71 -11.07 -8.10 1.21
N GLN A 72 -10.53 -6.88 1.17
CA GLN A 72 -9.09 -6.64 1.31
C GLN A 72 -8.46 -7.33 2.54
N GLY A 73 -9.15 -7.24 3.69
CA GLY A 73 -8.67 -7.84 4.93
C GLY A 73 -8.57 -9.37 4.86
N GLU A 74 -9.55 -10.00 4.21
CA GLU A 74 -9.57 -11.44 3.98
C GLU A 74 -8.44 -11.87 3.05
N VAL A 75 -8.24 -11.16 1.94
CA VAL A 75 -7.16 -11.44 0.98
C VAL A 75 -5.80 -11.41 1.67
N MET A 76 -5.55 -10.36 2.47
CA MET A 76 -4.31 -10.28 3.26
C MET A 76 -4.12 -11.47 4.20
N GLN A 77 -5.19 -11.90 4.88
CA GLN A 77 -5.13 -13.05 5.77
C GLN A 77 -4.84 -14.35 5.02
N ARG A 78 -5.45 -14.56 3.84
CA ARG A 78 -5.16 -15.71 2.97
C ARG A 78 -3.67 -15.75 2.58
N ILE A 79 -3.09 -14.59 2.20
CA ILE A 79 -1.66 -14.46 1.86
C ILE A 79 -0.78 -14.81 3.07
N PHE A 80 -1.05 -14.24 4.23
CA PHE A 80 -0.26 -14.51 5.45
C PHE A 80 -0.34 -15.98 5.89
N LYS A 81 -1.49 -16.61 5.70
CA LYS A 81 -1.70 -18.03 5.99
C LYS A 81 -0.98 -18.95 4.99
N LYS A 82 -0.91 -18.57 3.72
CA LYS A 82 -0.23 -19.32 2.66
C LYS A 82 1.28 -19.30 2.83
N TRP A 83 1.86 -18.15 3.20
CA TRP A 83 3.31 -17.98 3.37
C TRP A 83 3.68 -17.47 4.77
N PRO A 84 3.48 -18.31 5.81
CA PRO A 84 3.71 -17.91 7.19
C PRO A 84 5.20 -17.59 7.43
N GLY A 85 5.47 -16.44 8.04
CA GLY A 85 6.83 -15.98 8.33
C GLY A 85 7.65 -15.52 7.13
N LYS A 86 7.10 -15.61 5.90
CA LYS A 86 7.71 -15.09 4.68
C LYS A 86 7.01 -13.85 4.16
N THR A 87 5.89 -13.49 4.71
CA THR A 87 5.09 -12.32 4.31
C THR A 87 4.83 -11.43 5.49
N ALA A 88 4.81 -10.13 5.25
CA ALA A 88 4.43 -9.15 6.26
C ALA A 88 3.77 -7.93 5.62
N ARG A 89 2.94 -7.23 6.40
CA ARG A 89 2.38 -5.94 6.00
C ARG A 89 3.45 -4.87 6.07
N LEU A 90 3.55 -4.06 5.03
CA LEU A 90 4.50 -2.96 4.96
C LEU A 90 4.18 -1.88 6.02
N SER A 91 5.23 -1.28 6.54
CA SER A 91 5.16 -0.16 7.47
C SER A 91 5.50 1.16 6.82
N ASN A 92 4.93 2.23 7.38
CA ASN A 92 5.33 3.60 7.10
C ASN A 92 5.79 4.27 8.39
N TYR A 93 6.88 5.01 8.35
CA TYR A 93 7.28 5.86 9.44
C TYR A 93 6.49 7.18 9.40
N VAL A 94 5.82 7.45 10.50
CA VAL A 94 5.17 8.74 10.74
C VAL A 94 6.20 9.66 11.36
N MET A 95 6.62 10.69 10.63
CA MET A 95 7.61 11.65 11.10
C MET A 95 6.96 12.83 11.84
N TYR A 96 7.69 13.43 12.77
CA TYR A 96 7.27 14.70 13.35
C TYR A 96 7.32 15.80 12.29
N ARG A 97 6.16 16.41 12.03
CA ARG A 97 6.01 17.64 11.23
C ARG A 97 5.77 18.81 12.22
N GLU A 98 5.86 20.04 11.75
CA GLU A 98 5.76 21.26 12.58
C GLU A 98 4.66 21.19 13.65
N LYS A 99 3.39 20.92 13.24
CA LYS A 99 2.27 20.84 14.17
C LYS A 99 2.40 19.74 15.22
N SER A 100 2.92 18.58 14.83
CA SER A 100 3.07 17.45 15.75
C SER A 100 4.30 17.61 16.65
N ALA A 101 5.39 18.15 16.14
CA ALA A 101 6.57 18.48 16.93
C ALA A 101 6.25 19.56 17.98
N LYS A 102 5.52 20.60 17.57
CA LYS A 102 5.06 21.67 18.48
C LYS A 102 4.19 21.13 19.62
N LYS A 103 3.19 20.29 19.31
CA LYS A 103 2.35 19.65 20.33
C LYS A 103 3.16 18.73 21.26
N GLU A 104 4.06 17.98 20.75
CA GLU A 104 4.91 17.07 21.53
C GLU A 104 5.87 17.85 22.43
N ALA A 105 6.44 18.94 21.94
CA ALA A 105 7.31 19.81 22.76
C ALA A 105 6.56 20.37 23.97
N ALA A 106 5.34 20.89 23.79
CA ALA A 106 4.51 21.37 24.88
C ALA A 106 4.20 20.25 25.91
N LYS A 107 3.86 19.05 25.42
CA LYS A 107 3.60 17.89 26.29
C LYS A 107 4.80 17.46 27.12
N ARG A 108 6.01 17.50 26.56
CA ARG A 108 7.25 17.19 27.27
C ARG A 108 7.58 18.19 28.39
N LEU A 109 7.04 19.39 28.27
CA LEU A 109 7.16 20.43 29.30
C LEU A 109 5.95 20.46 30.27
N GLY A 110 5.12 19.40 30.26
CA GLY A 110 4.08 19.20 31.26
C GLY A 110 2.69 19.67 30.84
N VAL A 111 2.50 20.19 29.61
CA VAL A 111 1.15 20.56 29.14
C VAL A 111 0.33 19.29 28.91
N THR A 112 -0.76 19.14 29.65
CA THR A 112 -1.66 17.98 29.57
C THR A 112 -2.90 18.31 28.76
N GLY A 113 -3.60 17.27 28.31
CA GLY A 113 -4.88 17.40 27.61
C GLY A 113 -4.75 17.57 26.09
N ASN A 114 -5.89 17.96 25.49
CA ASN A 114 -5.98 18.09 24.03
C ASN A 114 -5.66 19.53 23.61
N LEU A 115 -4.51 19.70 22.96
CA LEU A 115 -4.07 21.01 22.50
C LEU A 115 -4.81 21.44 21.23
N PRO A 116 -5.36 22.65 21.17
CA PRO A 116 -5.97 23.21 19.96
C PRO A 116 -5.04 23.16 18.76
N ARG A 117 -5.62 23.26 17.56
CA ARG A 117 -4.81 23.22 16.32
C ARG A 117 -3.83 24.40 16.23
N ASN A 118 -4.23 25.56 16.73
CA ASN A 118 -3.49 26.82 16.61
C ASN A 118 -3.04 27.36 17.99
N PHE A 119 -2.75 26.47 18.95
CA PHE A 119 -2.25 26.89 20.25
C PHE A 119 -0.90 27.62 20.14
N LYS A 120 -0.64 28.52 21.06
CA LYS A 120 0.66 29.19 21.23
C LYS A 120 1.31 28.69 22.49
N TYR A 121 2.65 28.65 22.54
CA TYR A 121 3.37 28.29 23.77
C TYR A 121 3.13 29.25 24.91
N GLU A 122 2.96 30.53 24.54
CA GLU A 122 2.71 31.63 25.45
C GLU A 122 1.37 31.52 26.22
N ASP A 123 0.45 30.67 25.73
CA ASP A 123 -0.85 30.41 26.39
C ASP A 123 -0.71 29.41 27.56
N TYR A 124 0.48 28.88 27.81
CA TYR A 124 0.77 27.84 28.83
C TYR A 124 1.93 28.24 29.71
N ASP A 125 1.91 27.81 30.96
CA ASP A 125 3.02 28.02 31.90
C ASP A 125 4.18 27.08 31.64
N ILE A 126 4.93 27.34 30.56
CA ILE A 126 6.10 26.58 30.13
C ILE A 126 7.21 27.50 29.61
N ASP A 127 8.44 27.05 29.67
CA ASP A 127 9.56 27.75 29.03
C ASP A 127 9.45 27.67 27.48
N VAL A 128 9.10 28.81 26.88
CA VAL A 128 8.92 28.96 25.43
C VAL A 128 10.21 28.71 24.66
N GLN A 129 11.37 29.09 25.21
CA GLN A 129 12.65 28.90 24.53
C GLN A 129 13.01 27.42 24.50
N GLU A 130 12.84 26.72 25.61
CA GLU A 130 13.06 25.28 25.68
C GLU A 130 12.03 24.53 24.81
N ALA A 131 10.75 24.95 24.77
CA ALA A 131 9.75 24.38 23.89
C ALA A 131 10.17 24.45 22.40
N LYS A 132 10.63 25.60 21.94
CA LYS A 132 11.13 25.79 20.58
C LYS A 132 12.39 24.95 20.30
N ARG A 133 13.26 24.78 21.29
CA ARG A 133 14.45 23.91 21.18
C ARG A 133 14.07 22.44 21.00
N ILE A 134 13.12 21.96 21.79
CA ILE A 134 12.60 20.59 21.69
C ILE A 134 11.88 20.39 20.34
N GLU A 135 11.02 21.32 19.94
CA GLU A 135 10.30 21.29 18.65
C GLU A 135 11.31 21.12 17.49
N LYS A 136 12.34 21.94 17.43
CA LYS A 136 13.39 21.87 16.41
C LYS A 136 14.13 20.52 16.40
N LYS A 137 14.39 19.95 17.58
CA LYS A 137 15.04 18.63 17.70
C LYS A 137 14.16 17.48 17.26
N LEU A 138 12.83 17.61 17.40
CA LEU A 138 11.85 16.60 17.02
C LEU A 138 11.55 16.63 15.53
N LEU A 139 11.59 17.80 14.91
CA LEU A 139 11.25 17.95 13.50
C LEU A 139 12.03 16.97 12.62
N GLY A 140 11.30 16.21 11.77
CA GLY A 140 11.88 15.21 10.90
C GLY A 140 12.34 13.92 11.60
N LYS A 141 12.13 13.77 12.92
CA LYS A 141 12.39 12.50 13.62
C LYS A 141 11.19 11.57 13.55
N LYS A 142 11.44 10.27 13.65
CA LYS A 142 10.39 9.24 13.71
C LYS A 142 9.55 9.43 14.96
N ARG A 143 8.24 9.49 14.75
CA ARG A 143 7.22 9.62 15.80
C ARG A 143 6.58 8.27 16.12
N ALA A 144 6.19 7.54 15.09
CA ALA A 144 5.48 6.27 15.21
C ALA A 144 5.67 5.44 13.94
N ILE A 145 5.33 4.18 14.04
CA ILE A 145 5.16 3.27 12.90
C ILE A 145 3.66 3.13 12.64
N SER A 146 3.24 3.28 11.41
CA SER A 146 1.87 3.01 10.97
C SER A 146 1.83 1.87 9.97
N LYS A 147 0.70 1.19 9.85
CA LYS A 147 0.47 0.18 8.82
C LYS A 147 0.30 0.86 7.46
N HIS A 148 0.97 0.36 6.42
CA HIS A 148 0.65 0.73 5.04
C HIS A 148 -0.77 0.29 4.69
N CYS A 149 -1.50 1.07 3.89
CA CYS A 149 -2.90 0.79 3.57
C CYS A 149 -3.12 -0.57 2.86
N GLY A 150 -2.21 -0.96 1.96
CA GLY A 150 -2.34 -2.17 1.14
C GLY A 150 -1.05 -2.96 0.97
N GLY A 151 0.11 -2.37 1.26
CA GLY A 151 1.41 -2.97 0.97
C GLY A 151 1.67 -4.26 1.73
N ILE A 152 1.94 -5.32 0.99
CA ILE A 152 2.46 -6.60 1.48
C ILE A 152 3.84 -6.80 0.87
N ILE A 153 4.76 -7.28 1.68
CA ILE A 153 6.08 -7.71 1.25
C ILE A 153 6.20 -9.22 1.40
N MET A 154 6.83 -9.85 0.42
CA MET A 154 7.03 -11.28 0.34
C MET A 154 8.51 -11.58 0.16
N PHE A 155 9.06 -12.42 1.01
CA PHE A 155 10.46 -12.83 0.98
C PHE A 155 10.59 -14.30 0.60
N ASP A 156 11.70 -14.66 -0.01
CA ASP A 156 12.00 -16.07 -0.32
C ASP A 156 12.40 -16.86 0.92
N ARG A 157 12.94 -16.16 1.93
CA ARG A 157 13.40 -16.73 3.21
C ARG A 157 12.48 -16.36 4.37
N GLN A 158 12.58 -17.11 5.44
CA GLN A 158 11.91 -16.78 6.71
C GLN A 158 12.46 -15.48 7.28
N LEU A 159 11.57 -14.59 7.69
CA LEU A 159 11.92 -13.36 8.37
C LEU A 159 12.21 -13.63 9.84
N PRO A 160 13.23 -12.97 10.41
CA PRO A 160 13.46 -12.99 11.85
C PRO A 160 12.22 -12.49 12.60
N LYS A 161 11.81 -13.21 13.64
CA LYS A 161 10.63 -12.82 14.45
C LYS A 161 10.78 -11.43 15.08
N SER A 162 12.01 -10.97 15.33
CA SER A 162 12.30 -9.62 15.83
C SER A 162 11.95 -8.50 14.87
N LEU A 163 11.81 -8.78 13.57
CA LEU A 163 11.45 -7.82 12.54
C LEU A 163 9.95 -7.76 12.25
N ILE A 164 9.14 -8.66 12.84
CA ILE A 164 7.71 -8.74 12.61
C ILE A 164 6.95 -8.52 13.91
N SER A 165 5.96 -7.64 13.91
CA SER A 165 5.05 -7.46 15.04
C SER A 165 4.05 -8.62 15.15
N GLN A 166 3.32 -8.68 16.28
CA GLN A 166 2.24 -9.66 16.48
C GLN A 166 1.13 -9.57 15.42
N ASP A 167 0.93 -8.37 14.84
CA ASP A 167 -0.06 -8.11 13.77
C ASP A 167 0.49 -8.40 12.37
N ASN A 168 1.55 -9.17 12.26
CA ASN A 168 2.23 -9.49 11.00
C ASN A 168 2.67 -8.26 10.19
N GLN A 169 3.07 -7.19 10.89
CA GLN A 169 3.59 -5.96 10.31
C GLN A 169 5.12 -5.94 10.42
N ILE A 170 5.83 -5.61 9.35
CA ILE A 170 7.28 -5.45 9.43
C ILE A 170 7.64 -4.16 10.18
N LEU A 171 8.68 -4.21 11.01
CA LEU A 171 9.13 -3.08 11.83
C LEU A 171 10.10 -2.16 11.09
N LEU A 172 10.46 -2.50 9.87
CA LEU A 172 11.26 -1.70 8.95
C LEU A 172 10.35 -0.84 8.06
N ASP A 173 10.83 0.31 7.64
CA ASP A 173 10.12 1.10 6.62
C ASP A 173 10.52 0.66 5.20
N LYS A 174 9.87 1.29 4.20
CA LYS A 174 10.10 0.95 2.80
C LYS A 174 11.56 1.14 2.35
N TYR A 175 12.29 2.10 2.89
CA TYR A 175 13.68 2.37 2.53
C TYR A 175 14.65 1.37 3.17
N GLU A 176 14.38 0.97 4.43
CA GLU A 176 15.18 -0.05 5.12
C GLU A 176 14.99 -1.45 4.53
N ILE A 177 13.89 -1.65 3.77
CA ILE A 177 13.59 -2.94 3.12
C ILE A 177 14.17 -3.01 1.71
N GLU A 178 14.42 -1.87 1.06
CA GLU A 178 14.91 -1.81 -0.34
C GLU A 178 16.18 -2.65 -0.55
N ASP A 179 17.05 -2.72 0.45
CA ASP A 179 18.28 -3.55 0.43
C ASP A 179 18.00 -5.06 0.63
N LEU A 180 16.77 -5.43 0.94
CA LEU A 180 16.37 -6.83 1.13
C LEU A 180 15.67 -7.32 -0.14
N GLU A 181 16.13 -8.45 -0.68
CA GLU A 181 15.44 -9.10 -1.80
C GLU A 181 14.01 -9.48 -1.40
N HIS A 182 13.04 -8.78 -1.96
CA HIS A 182 11.63 -8.96 -1.67
C HIS A 182 10.76 -8.62 -2.89
N LEU A 183 9.55 -9.14 -2.88
CA LEU A 183 8.47 -8.71 -3.75
C LEU A 183 7.52 -7.83 -2.96
N LYS A 184 7.21 -6.64 -3.46
CA LYS A 184 6.13 -5.79 -2.96
C LYS A 184 4.91 -5.95 -3.84
N VAL A 185 3.77 -6.18 -3.20
CA VAL A 185 2.44 -6.20 -3.84
C VAL A 185 1.51 -5.32 -3.03
N ASP A 186 0.80 -4.43 -3.67
CA ASP A 186 -0.22 -3.61 -3.02
C ASP A 186 -1.60 -4.24 -3.20
N ILE A 187 -2.16 -4.78 -2.11
CA ILE A 187 -3.53 -5.28 -2.03
C ILE A 187 -4.42 -4.14 -1.58
N LEU A 188 -5.22 -3.61 -2.49
CA LEU A 188 -5.95 -2.36 -2.28
C LEU A 188 -7.46 -2.60 -2.14
N ALA A 189 -8.10 -1.75 -1.35
CA ALA A 189 -9.55 -1.73 -1.18
C ALA A 189 -10.16 -0.71 -2.15
N ASN A 190 -10.93 -1.20 -3.12
CA ASN A 190 -11.55 -0.36 -4.14
C ASN A 190 -13.07 -0.26 -3.91
N ARG A 191 -13.54 0.93 -3.52
CA ARG A 191 -14.97 1.20 -3.31
C ARG A 191 -15.74 1.25 -4.62
N GLY A 192 -15.13 1.75 -5.69
CA GLY A 192 -15.76 1.77 -7.02
C GLY A 192 -16.05 0.37 -7.51
N LEU A 193 -15.09 -0.56 -7.34
CA LEU A 193 -15.30 -1.97 -7.64
C LEU A 193 -16.46 -2.56 -6.83
N SER A 194 -16.52 -2.29 -5.51
CA SER A 194 -17.65 -2.76 -4.68
C SER A 194 -19.00 -2.23 -5.16
N GLN A 195 -19.09 -0.93 -5.49
CA GLN A 195 -20.30 -0.32 -6.02
C GLN A 195 -20.71 -0.96 -7.36
N LEU A 196 -19.74 -1.21 -8.23
CA LEU A 196 -19.96 -1.86 -9.51
C LEU A 196 -20.54 -3.26 -9.35
N MET A 197 -19.98 -4.04 -8.40
CA MET A 197 -20.43 -5.40 -8.10
C MET A 197 -21.82 -5.44 -7.43
N GLU A 198 -22.20 -4.39 -6.70
CA GLU A 198 -23.52 -4.27 -6.07
C GLU A 198 -24.63 -3.86 -7.07
N VAL A 199 -24.26 -3.22 -8.19
CA VAL A 199 -25.23 -2.77 -9.19
C VAL A 199 -25.79 -3.96 -9.97
N ASN A 200 -27.12 -4.09 -10.01
CA ASN A 200 -27.86 -5.09 -10.80
C ASN A 200 -27.47 -6.56 -10.52
N GLY A 201 -26.91 -6.87 -9.36
CA GLY A 201 -26.51 -8.23 -9.03
C GLY A 201 -25.40 -8.79 -9.94
N VAL A 202 -24.62 -7.91 -10.57
CA VAL A 202 -23.49 -8.30 -11.39
C VAL A 202 -22.43 -8.96 -10.49
N THR A 203 -22.02 -10.16 -10.88
CA THR A 203 -21.06 -10.96 -10.12
C THR A 203 -19.66 -10.99 -10.73
N LYS A 204 -19.52 -10.53 -11.98
CA LYS A 204 -18.24 -10.52 -12.70
C LYS A 204 -18.08 -9.27 -13.55
N LEU A 205 -16.85 -8.76 -13.63
CA LEU A 205 -16.52 -7.59 -14.45
C LEU A 205 -16.71 -7.81 -15.94
N GLU A 206 -16.58 -9.04 -16.43
CA GLU A 206 -16.84 -9.42 -17.84
C GLU A 206 -18.25 -9.11 -18.33
N HIS A 207 -19.21 -8.87 -17.43
CA HIS A 207 -20.58 -8.49 -17.77
C HIS A 207 -20.69 -7.00 -18.15
N TYR A 208 -19.66 -6.20 -17.94
CA TYR A 208 -19.65 -4.80 -18.35
C TYR A 208 -19.03 -4.66 -19.74
N PRO A 209 -19.57 -3.77 -20.59
CA PRO A 209 -18.99 -3.50 -21.90
C PRO A 209 -17.61 -2.87 -21.73
N GLU A 210 -16.66 -3.28 -22.55
CA GLU A 210 -15.31 -2.69 -22.56
C GLU A 210 -15.33 -1.25 -23.08
N GLU A 211 -16.28 -0.94 -23.95
CA GLU A 211 -16.48 0.39 -24.54
C GLU A 211 -17.96 0.76 -24.48
N ASP A 212 -18.26 1.93 -23.98
CA ASP A 212 -19.57 2.56 -24.03
C ASP A 212 -19.41 4.04 -24.42
N GLU A 213 -19.79 4.36 -25.65
CA GLU A 213 -19.68 5.71 -26.21
C GLU A 213 -20.39 6.76 -25.35
N LYS A 214 -21.52 6.42 -24.74
CA LYS A 214 -22.26 7.36 -23.87
C LYS A 214 -21.52 7.68 -22.60
N THR A 215 -20.91 6.67 -21.96
CA THR A 215 -20.10 6.86 -20.77
C THR A 215 -18.80 7.60 -21.09
N SER A 216 -18.14 7.25 -22.19
CA SER A 216 -16.92 7.91 -22.65
C SER A 216 -17.13 9.39 -22.99
N ALA A 217 -18.33 9.76 -23.44
CA ALA A 217 -18.69 11.15 -23.70
C ALA A 217 -18.94 11.99 -22.42
N LEU A 218 -19.07 11.34 -21.26
CA LEU A 218 -19.27 12.00 -19.96
C LEU A 218 -17.95 12.22 -19.17
N LEU A 219 -16.86 11.59 -19.60
CA LEU A 219 -15.52 11.67 -19.01
C LEU A 219 -14.66 12.69 -19.73
#